data_fa195380377d783408ff7ffb117e01fe
#
_entry.id   fa195380377d783408ff7ffb117e01fe
#
_cell.length_a   1.000
_cell.length_b   1.000
_cell.length_c   1.000
_cell.angle_alpha   90.00
_cell.angle_beta   90.00
_cell.angle_gamma   90.00
#
_symmetry.space_group_name_H-M   'P 1'
#
loop_
_entity.id
_entity.type
_entity.pdbx_description
1 polymer ?
#
loop_
_entity_poly.entity_id
_entity_poly.type
_entity_poly.pdbx_seq_one_letter_code
_entity_poly.pdbx_strand_id
1 'polypeptide(L)'
;MNKSFLSIIFFILLQLGCSGPRELIIHPRSYWDASDPKPFKRHIPERITIHHEGTIFNKSDDAPKHIKKVQTWGMGKDRNWVDIPYHFLIDPNGNIYEGRNVFTVGETATEYDPTGHLLITCMGNFEEQEVSDEQLEALIKLIAYCCDKYNISPSTIASHKDYSKQTVCPGKNLYKYLENNFIKSEVEDLLLKKSRL
;
A
#
# COMPACT_ATOMS: atom_id res chain seq x y z
N MET A 1 62.11 -38.87 12.45
CA MET A 1 60.89 -38.84 11.60
C MET A 1 59.92 -37.85 12.21
N ASN A 2 59.99 -36.59 11.75
CA ASN A 2 59.08 -35.53 12.18
C ASN A 2 57.88 -35.47 11.27
N LYS A 3 56.70 -35.71 11.82
CA LYS A 3 55.42 -35.51 11.11
C LYS A 3 54.88 -34.13 11.47
N SER A 4 55.00 -33.16 10.52
CA SER A 4 54.33 -31.87 10.62
C SER A 4 52.85 -32.02 10.36
N PHE A 5 52.02 -31.68 11.34
CA PHE A 5 50.58 -31.53 11.17
C PHE A 5 50.30 -30.12 10.65
N LEU A 6 49.80 -30.07 9.43
CA LEU A 6 49.35 -28.82 8.79
C LEU A 6 47.86 -28.63 9.17
N SER A 7 47.59 -27.70 10.11
CA SER A 7 46.20 -27.31 10.47
C SER A 7 45.67 -26.34 9.39
N ILE A 8 44.70 -26.81 8.61
CA ILE A 8 43.96 -25.96 7.69
C ILE A 8 42.83 -25.30 8.48
N ILE A 9 42.97 -23.98 8.73
CA ILE A 9 41.93 -23.17 9.31
C ILE A 9 40.97 -22.77 8.18
N PHE A 10 39.75 -23.34 8.23
CA PHE A 10 38.68 -22.98 7.30
C PHE A 10 38.03 -21.68 7.80
N PHE A 11 38.32 -20.56 7.12
CA PHE A 11 37.63 -19.30 7.35
C PHE A 11 36.26 -19.38 6.68
N ILE A 12 35.20 -19.60 7.47
CA ILE A 12 33.82 -19.41 7.01
C ILE A 12 33.56 -17.91 6.94
N LEU A 13 33.62 -17.31 5.76
CA LEU A 13 33.10 -15.98 5.48
C LEU A 13 31.57 -16.06 5.59
N LEU A 14 31.01 -15.63 6.73
CA LEU A 14 29.61 -15.27 6.80
C LEU A 14 29.40 -14.04 5.90
N GLN A 15 28.86 -14.26 4.72
CA GLN A 15 28.34 -13.17 3.91
C GLN A 15 27.05 -12.66 4.59
N LEU A 16 27.18 -11.63 5.42
CA LEU A 16 26.07 -10.78 5.81
C LEU A 16 25.56 -10.10 4.53
N GLY A 17 24.52 -10.72 3.93
CA GLY A 17 23.81 -10.10 2.83
C GLY A 17 23.13 -8.83 3.33
N CYS A 18 23.80 -7.66 3.16
CA CYS A 18 23.10 -6.38 3.19
C CYS A 18 22.12 -6.38 2.01
N SER A 19 20.86 -6.74 2.26
CA SER A 19 19.79 -6.37 1.35
C SER A 19 19.67 -4.85 1.41
N GLY A 20 20.18 -4.15 0.40
CA GLY A 20 19.95 -2.71 0.21
C GLY A 20 18.43 -2.43 0.22
N PRO A 21 18.03 -1.18 0.44
CA PRO A 21 16.62 -0.81 0.44
C PRO A 21 16.00 -1.32 -0.86
N ARG A 22 14.96 -2.17 -0.74
CA ARG A 22 14.22 -2.66 -1.93
C ARG A 22 13.67 -1.44 -2.66
N GLU A 23 14.00 -1.36 -3.95
CA GLU A 23 13.43 -0.36 -4.85
C GLU A 23 11.89 -0.45 -4.82
N LEU A 24 11.20 0.70 -4.82
CA LEU A 24 9.75 0.75 -4.85
C LEU A 24 9.27 0.34 -6.25
N ILE A 25 8.76 -0.87 -6.38
CA ILE A 25 8.19 -1.39 -7.62
C ILE A 25 6.67 -1.28 -7.53
N ILE A 26 6.07 -0.57 -8.50
CA ILE A 26 4.62 -0.46 -8.64
C ILE A 26 4.22 -1.18 -9.93
N HIS A 27 3.46 -2.26 -9.80
CA HIS A 27 2.93 -3.01 -10.94
C HIS A 27 1.88 -2.17 -11.68
N PRO A 28 2.04 -1.96 -12.99
CA PRO A 28 1.11 -1.14 -13.77
C PRO A 28 -0.26 -1.82 -13.92
N ARG A 29 -1.27 -1.05 -14.31
CA ARG A 29 -2.63 -1.53 -14.56
C ARG A 29 -2.71 -2.75 -15.51
N SER A 30 -1.81 -2.82 -16.49
CA SER A 30 -1.71 -3.94 -17.44
C SER A 30 -1.32 -5.26 -16.75
N TYR A 31 -0.68 -5.21 -15.58
CA TYR A 31 -0.26 -6.40 -14.84
C TYR A 31 -1.44 -7.24 -14.33
N TRP A 32 -2.58 -6.60 -14.05
CA TRP A 32 -3.79 -7.24 -13.56
C TRP A 32 -4.98 -7.16 -14.55
N ASP A 33 -4.67 -6.92 -15.83
CA ASP A 33 -5.65 -6.88 -16.93
C ASP A 33 -6.78 -5.86 -16.69
N ALA A 34 -6.44 -4.65 -16.26
CA ALA A 34 -7.40 -3.59 -15.98
C ALA A 34 -8.25 -3.25 -17.21
N SER A 35 -9.56 -3.09 -17.00
CA SER A 35 -10.44 -2.49 -18.00
C SER A 35 -10.23 -0.97 -18.05
N ASP A 36 -10.55 -0.34 -19.19
CA ASP A 36 -10.57 1.11 -19.31
C ASP A 36 -11.62 1.70 -18.35
N PRO A 37 -11.32 2.85 -17.72
CA PRO A 37 -12.28 3.53 -16.87
C PRO A 37 -13.42 4.15 -17.69
N LYS A 38 -14.59 4.29 -17.05
CA LYS A 38 -15.66 5.18 -17.59
C LYS A 38 -15.22 6.65 -17.47
N PRO A 39 -15.92 7.61 -18.13
CA PRO A 39 -15.66 9.04 -17.92
C PRO A 39 -15.70 9.41 -16.43
N PHE A 40 -14.74 10.21 -15.98
CA PHE A 40 -14.51 10.47 -14.57
C PHE A 40 -14.32 11.94 -14.22
N LYS A 41 -14.61 12.30 -12.96
CA LYS A 41 -14.28 13.59 -12.37
C LYS A 41 -12.78 13.62 -12.01
N ARG A 42 -12.08 14.66 -12.44
CA ARG A 42 -10.66 14.88 -12.10
C ARG A 42 -10.53 15.66 -10.79
N HIS A 43 -9.43 15.40 -10.08
CA HIS A 43 -9.00 16.19 -8.93
C HIS A 43 -7.47 16.28 -8.87
N ILE A 44 -6.98 17.08 -7.93
CA ILE A 44 -5.59 17.08 -7.49
C ILE A 44 -5.57 16.41 -6.11
N PRO A 45 -4.74 15.38 -5.86
CA PRO A 45 -4.64 14.77 -4.55
C PRO A 45 -3.95 15.73 -3.56
N GLU A 46 -4.55 15.93 -2.40
CA GLU A 46 -4.08 16.84 -1.34
C GLU A 46 -3.84 16.11 -0.02
N ARG A 47 -4.34 14.88 0.12
CA ARG A 47 -4.26 14.07 1.33
C ARG A 47 -4.24 12.58 1.02
N ILE A 48 -3.71 11.79 1.94
CA ILE A 48 -3.64 10.32 1.80
C ILE A 48 -4.65 9.69 2.76
N THR A 49 -5.46 8.78 2.22
CA THR A 49 -6.42 8.02 3.01
C THR A 49 -6.15 6.53 2.89
N ILE A 50 -5.91 5.89 4.03
CA ILE A 50 -5.60 4.47 4.14
C ILE A 50 -6.88 3.68 4.34
N HIS A 51 -7.00 2.61 3.56
CA HIS A 51 -8.11 1.69 3.56
C HIS A 51 -7.64 0.25 3.81
N HIS A 52 -8.57 -0.60 4.19
CA HIS A 52 -8.51 -2.02 3.92
C HIS A 52 -9.63 -2.40 2.95
N GLU A 53 -9.53 -3.59 2.38
CA GLU A 53 -10.56 -4.09 1.47
C GLU A 53 -11.76 -4.68 2.23
N GLY A 54 -11.53 -5.15 3.47
CA GLY A 54 -12.55 -5.74 4.32
C GLY A 54 -12.87 -7.21 4.00
N THR A 55 -12.12 -7.84 3.10
CA THR A 55 -12.22 -9.26 2.75
C THR A 55 -10.94 -9.97 3.17
N ILE A 56 -11.04 -11.16 3.78
CA ILE A 56 -9.85 -11.97 4.12
C ILE A 56 -9.03 -12.22 2.85
N PHE A 57 -7.73 -11.89 2.91
CA PHE A 57 -6.81 -12.09 1.81
C PHE A 57 -5.45 -12.57 2.33
N ASN A 58 -4.91 -13.66 1.77
CA ASN A 58 -3.72 -14.33 2.25
C ASN A 58 -2.55 -14.18 1.28
N LYS A 59 -1.31 -14.43 1.74
CA LYS A 59 -0.10 -14.39 0.90
C LYS A 59 -0.14 -15.34 -0.31
N SER A 60 -0.93 -16.41 -0.23
CA SER A 60 -1.08 -17.40 -1.32
C SER A 60 -2.16 -17.05 -2.33
N ASP A 61 -2.97 -16.02 -2.07
CA ASP A 61 -4.08 -15.65 -2.95
C ASP A 61 -3.57 -14.87 -4.18
N ASP A 62 -4.28 -15.01 -5.29
CA ASP A 62 -3.95 -14.39 -6.57
C ASP A 62 -4.39 -12.92 -6.61
N ALA A 63 -3.46 -12.01 -6.26
CA ALA A 63 -3.74 -10.58 -6.15
C ALA A 63 -4.18 -9.95 -7.49
N PRO A 64 -3.50 -10.15 -8.64
CA PRO A 64 -3.95 -9.64 -9.93
C PRO A 64 -5.40 -10.02 -10.27
N LYS A 65 -5.74 -11.29 -10.12
CA LYS A 65 -7.09 -11.78 -10.39
C LYS A 65 -8.12 -11.20 -9.42
N HIS A 66 -7.74 -11.01 -8.17
CA HIS A 66 -8.62 -10.41 -7.17
C HIS A 66 -8.88 -8.92 -7.46
N ILE A 67 -7.83 -8.14 -7.78
CA ILE A 67 -7.94 -6.72 -8.15
C ILE A 67 -8.87 -6.57 -9.36
N LYS A 68 -8.75 -7.44 -10.37
CA LYS A 68 -9.66 -7.44 -11.52
C LYS A 68 -11.11 -7.69 -11.13
N LYS A 69 -11.38 -8.59 -10.16
CA LYS A 69 -12.73 -8.83 -9.64
C LYS A 69 -13.30 -7.61 -8.93
N VAL A 70 -12.48 -6.91 -8.12
CA VAL A 70 -12.89 -5.68 -7.43
C VAL A 70 -13.26 -4.60 -8.42
N GLN A 71 -12.46 -4.40 -9.47
CA GLN A 71 -12.79 -3.46 -10.55
C GLN A 71 -14.11 -3.84 -11.23
N THR A 72 -14.26 -5.11 -11.62
CA THR A 72 -15.46 -5.60 -12.32
C THR A 72 -16.73 -5.42 -11.48
N TRP A 73 -16.64 -5.72 -10.18
CA TRP A 73 -17.74 -5.51 -9.24
C TRP A 73 -18.08 -4.02 -9.07
N GLY A 74 -17.08 -3.18 -8.87
CA GLY A 74 -17.27 -1.73 -8.73
C GLY A 74 -17.89 -1.09 -9.97
N MET A 75 -17.44 -1.47 -11.16
CA MET A 75 -17.96 -0.98 -12.43
C MET A 75 -19.30 -1.61 -12.83
N GLY A 76 -19.76 -2.63 -12.11
CA GLY A 76 -21.01 -3.34 -12.34
C GLY A 76 -22.25 -2.48 -12.08
N LYS A 77 -23.43 -3.03 -12.42
CA LYS A 77 -24.71 -2.29 -12.41
C LYS A 77 -25.11 -1.76 -11.03
N ASP A 78 -24.76 -2.50 -9.96
CA ASP A 78 -25.20 -2.16 -8.59
C ASP A 78 -24.39 -0.98 -8.00
N ARG A 79 -23.10 -0.88 -8.30
CA ARG A 79 -22.23 0.22 -7.84
C ARG A 79 -22.10 1.31 -8.88
N ASN A 80 -22.00 0.91 -10.14
CA ASN A 80 -21.85 1.78 -11.29
C ASN A 80 -20.69 2.78 -11.16
N TRP A 81 -19.63 2.40 -10.42
CA TRP A 81 -18.41 3.19 -10.30
C TRP A 81 -17.70 3.34 -11.65
N VAL A 82 -16.85 4.36 -11.74
CA VAL A 82 -16.13 4.63 -13.00
C VAL A 82 -14.93 3.71 -13.20
N ASP A 83 -14.36 3.19 -12.10
CA ASP A 83 -13.21 2.30 -12.07
C ASP A 83 -13.13 1.58 -10.71
N ILE A 84 -12.03 0.85 -10.46
CA ILE A 84 -11.67 0.38 -9.12
C ILE A 84 -11.61 1.57 -8.14
N PRO A 85 -12.09 1.45 -6.87
CA PRO A 85 -12.23 2.62 -5.99
C PRO A 85 -10.90 3.25 -5.54
N TYR A 86 -9.81 2.47 -5.53
CA TYR A 86 -8.53 2.85 -4.97
C TYR A 86 -7.50 3.27 -6.02
N HIS A 87 -6.56 4.16 -5.65
CA HIS A 87 -5.45 4.58 -6.51
C HIS A 87 -4.29 3.58 -6.46
N PHE A 88 -4.06 2.96 -5.30
CA PHE A 88 -3.07 1.90 -5.13
C PHE A 88 -3.62 0.79 -4.25
N LEU A 89 -3.16 -0.44 -4.51
CA LEU A 89 -3.48 -1.62 -3.71
C LEU A 89 -2.18 -2.31 -3.30
N ILE A 90 -2.13 -2.87 -2.10
CA ILE A 90 -0.96 -3.57 -1.56
C ILE A 90 -1.40 -4.93 -1.07
N ASP A 91 -0.78 -6.00 -1.57
CA ASP A 91 -1.05 -7.36 -1.12
C ASP A 91 -0.23 -7.73 0.15
N PRO A 92 -0.54 -8.84 0.83
CA PRO A 92 0.19 -9.27 2.02
C PRO A 92 1.67 -9.62 1.79
N ASN A 93 2.13 -9.78 0.55
CA ASN A 93 3.54 -9.97 0.20
C ASN A 93 4.29 -8.64 0.02
N GLY A 94 3.59 -7.51 0.13
CA GLY A 94 4.13 -6.17 -0.08
C GLY A 94 4.23 -5.76 -1.55
N ASN A 95 3.62 -6.50 -2.49
CA ASN A 95 3.53 -6.06 -3.86
C ASN A 95 2.52 -4.91 -3.98
N ILE A 96 2.90 -3.88 -4.73
CA ILE A 96 2.10 -2.67 -4.92
C ILE A 96 1.54 -2.68 -6.36
N TYR A 97 0.26 -2.38 -6.49
CA TYR A 97 -0.44 -2.35 -7.77
C TYR A 97 -1.05 -0.98 -8.01
N GLU A 98 -0.88 -0.46 -9.22
CA GLU A 98 -1.57 0.73 -9.68
C GLU A 98 -3.07 0.40 -9.87
N GLY A 99 -3.93 1.14 -9.19
CA GLY A 99 -5.38 1.08 -9.34
C GLY A 99 -5.91 2.08 -10.35
N ARG A 100 -6.79 3.02 -9.94
CA ARG A 100 -7.22 4.11 -10.80
C ARG A 100 -6.16 5.20 -10.91
N ASN A 101 -6.28 6.03 -11.94
CA ASN A 101 -5.40 7.18 -12.11
C ASN A 101 -5.49 8.13 -10.90
N VAL A 102 -4.34 8.56 -10.36
CA VAL A 102 -4.24 9.39 -9.16
C VAL A 102 -4.98 10.73 -9.26
N PHE A 103 -5.14 11.26 -10.48
CA PHE A 103 -5.87 12.50 -10.74
C PHE A 103 -7.37 12.27 -10.99
N THR A 104 -7.89 11.10 -10.67
CA THR A 104 -9.32 10.75 -10.75
C THR A 104 -9.87 10.65 -9.34
N VAL A 105 -10.99 11.32 -9.04
CA VAL A 105 -11.65 11.20 -7.74
C VAL A 105 -11.96 9.74 -7.44
N GLY A 106 -11.55 9.28 -6.26
CA GLY A 106 -11.82 7.93 -5.78
C GLY A 106 -13.32 7.68 -5.54
N GLU A 107 -13.67 6.48 -5.14
CA GLU A 107 -15.05 6.12 -4.79
C GLU A 107 -15.12 5.45 -3.43
N THR A 108 -16.22 5.64 -2.75
CA THR A 108 -16.51 5.07 -1.44
C THR A 108 -17.99 4.68 -1.35
N ALA A 109 -18.30 3.75 -0.46
CA ALA A 109 -19.68 3.38 -0.14
C ALA A 109 -20.23 4.14 1.09
N THR A 110 -19.49 5.12 1.61
CA THR A 110 -19.84 5.93 2.78
C THR A 110 -20.07 7.40 2.41
N GLU A 111 -20.45 8.21 3.38
CA GLU A 111 -20.96 9.57 3.21
C GLU A 111 -19.88 10.63 2.90
N TYR A 112 -18.59 10.35 3.10
CA TYR A 112 -17.58 11.38 2.84
C TYR A 112 -17.28 11.56 1.34
N ASP A 113 -16.94 12.79 0.95
CA ASP A 113 -16.49 13.09 -0.43
C ASP A 113 -14.99 12.77 -0.59
N PRO A 114 -14.62 11.81 -1.46
CA PRO A 114 -13.23 11.46 -1.68
C PRO A 114 -12.46 12.45 -2.59
N THR A 115 -13.04 13.60 -2.93
CA THR A 115 -12.33 14.65 -3.70
C THR A 115 -11.10 15.14 -2.92
N GLY A 116 -9.94 15.16 -3.57
CA GLY A 116 -8.65 15.51 -2.95
C GLY A 116 -7.98 14.36 -2.20
N HIS A 117 -8.60 13.18 -2.09
CA HIS A 117 -8.04 12.03 -1.39
C HIS A 117 -7.30 11.08 -2.34
N LEU A 118 -6.03 10.78 -2.06
CA LEU A 118 -5.30 9.67 -2.65
C LEU A 118 -5.57 8.42 -1.79
N LEU A 119 -6.31 7.46 -2.34
CA LEU A 119 -6.78 6.27 -1.63
C LEU A 119 -5.81 5.12 -1.81
N ILE A 120 -5.22 4.63 -0.72
CA ILE A 120 -4.35 3.45 -0.69
C ILE A 120 -5.05 2.36 0.13
N THR A 121 -5.22 1.17 -0.45
CA THR A 121 -5.82 0.04 0.26
C THR A 121 -4.82 -1.08 0.49
N CYS A 122 -4.79 -1.62 1.70
CA CYS A 122 -4.18 -2.90 2.00
C CYS A 122 -5.20 -4.02 1.80
N MET A 123 -4.85 -5.01 0.96
CA MET A 123 -5.70 -6.17 0.70
C MET A 123 -5.74 -7.05 1.94
N GLY A 124 -6.92 -7.26 2.48
CA GLY A 124 -7.15 -7.99 3.73
C GLY A 124 -8.33 -7.44 4.54
N ASN A 125 -8.74 -8.17 5.57
CA ASN A 125 -9.70 -7.71 6.59
C ASN A 125 -8.98 -7.52 7.93
N PHE A 126 -8.53 -6.32 8.24
CA PHE A 126 -7.75 -6.04 9.46
C PHE A 126 -8.61 -5.78 10.71
N GLU A 127 -9.91 -6.09 10.67
CA GLU A 127 -10.67 -6.41 11.87
C GLU A 127 -10.35 -7.83 12.39
N GLU A 128 -9.92 -8.74 11.50
CA GLU A 128 -9.70 -10.16 11.76
C GLU A 128 -8.24 -10.60 11.56
N GLN A 129 -7.56 -10.08 10.53
CA GLN A 129 -6.18 -10.41 10.18
C GLN A 129 -5.20 -9.42 10.78
N GLU A 130 -3.97 -9.86 11.04
CA GLU A 130 -2.83 -8.95 11.26
C GLU A 130 -2.27 -8.47 9.92
N VAL A 131 -1.72 -7.26 9.92
CA VAL A 131 -0.97 -6.73 8.78
C VAL A 131 0.39 -7.40 8.75
N SER A 132 0.81 -7.91 7.58
CA SER A 132 2.16 -8.48 7.46
C SER A 132 3.23 -7.38 7.48
N ASP A 133 4.44 -7.73 7.92
CA ASP A 133 5.55 -6.78 7.95
C ASP A 133 5.87 -6.24 6.55
N GLU A 134 5.82 -7.10 5.53
CA GLU A 134 6.07 -6.72 4.14
C GLU A 134 5.01 -5.74 3.61
N GLN A 135 3.74 -5.95 3.98
CA GLN A 135 2.65 -5.07 3.57
C GLN A 135 2.74 -3.70 4.27
N LEU A 136 3.08 -3.70 5.57
CA LEU A 136 3.26 -2.46 6.33
C LEU A 136 4.47 -1.66 5.81
N GLU A 137 5.59 -2.32 5.53
CA GLU A 137 6.78 -1.70 4.94
C GLU A 137 6.46 -1.10 3.56
N ALA A 138 5.74 -1.85 2.71
CA ALA A 138 5.33 -1.39 1.39
C ALA A 138 4.38 -0.18 1.47
N LEU A 139 3.44 -0.19 2.43
CA LEU A 139 2.53 0.93 2.69
C LEU A 139 3.30 2.21 3.04
N ILE A 140 4.24 2.14 3.98
CA ILE A 140 5.05 3.29 4.41
C ILE A 140 5.87 3.85 3.25
N LYS A 141 6.53 2.99 2.47
CA LYS A 141 7.32 3.40 1.30
C LYS A 141 6.45 4.04 0.20
N LEU A 142 5.29 3.45 -0.07
CA LEU A 142 4.36 4.00 -1.06
C LEU A 142 3.82 5.37 -0.63
N ILE A 143 3.49 5.54 0.64
CA ILE A 143 3.02 6.82 1.18
C ILE A 143 4.13 7.87 1.03
N ALA A 144 5.37 7.57 1.44
CA ALA A 144 6.51 8.49 1.28
C ALA A 144 6.73 8.88 -0.20
N TYR A 145 6.64 7.91 -1.11
CA TYR A 145 6.70 8.17 -2.55
C TYR A 145 5.57 9.09 -3.02
N CYS A 146 4.33 8.86 -2.57
CA CYS A 146 3.19 9.69 -2.95
C CYS A 146 3.29 11.11 -2.38
N CYS A 147 3.75 11.27 -1.14
CA CYS A 147 4.00 12.57 -0.53
C CYS A 147 4.98 13.40 -1.35
N ASP A 148 6.11 12.80 -1.72
CA ASP A 148 7.14 13.46 -2.51
C ASP A 148 6.67 13.75 -3.94
N LYS A 149 6.13 12.74 -4.64
CA LYS A 149 5.76 12.84 -6.05
C LYS A 149 4.61 13.81 -6.30
N TYR A 150 3.62 13.84 -5.42
CA TYR A 150 2.40 14.64 -5.57
C TYR A 150 2.36 15.86 -4.65
N ASN A 151 3.44 16.15 -3.94
CA ASN A 151 3.56 17.25 -2.99
C ASN A 151 2.45 17.24 -1.91
N ILE A 152 2.19 16.05 -1.34
CA ILE A 152 1.19 15.86 -0.28
C ILE A 152 1.90 15.88 1.08
N SER A 153 1.41 16.71 2.02
CA SER A 153 1.98 16.76 3.36
C SER A 153 1.74 15.45 4.15
N PRO A 154 2.76 14.86 4.79
CA PRO A 154 2.58 13.70 5.69
C PRO A 154 1.58 13.97 6.83
N SER A 155 1.35 15.24 7.19
CA SER A 155 0.36 15.60 8.20
C SER A 155 -1.08 15.26 7.83
N THR A 156 -1.33 15.00 6.53
CA THR A 156 -2.67 14.67 6.00
C THR A 156 -2.96 13.18 5.96
N ILE A 157 -2.01 12.33 6.38
CA ILE A 157 -2.19 10.88 6.44
C ILE A 157 -3.27 10.55 7.47
N ALA A 158 -4.33 9.91 7.02
CA ALA A 158 -5.46 9.50 7.84
C ALA A 158 -6.09 8.22 7.28
N SER A 159 -7.10 7.70 7.94
CA SER A 159 -7.84 6.52 7.51
C SER A 159 -9.26 6.85 7.06
N HIS A 160 -9.93 5.89 6.45
CA HIS A 160 -11.33 6.00 6.07
C HIS A 160 -12.24 6.34 7.27
N LYS A 161 -12.07 5.68 8.42
CA LYS A 161 -12.88 5.94 9.62
C LYS A 161 -12.66 7.32 10.25
N ASP A 162 -11.58 8.01 9.91
CA ASP A 162 -11.35 9.38 10.37
C ASP A 162 -12.24 10.38 9.62
N TYR A 163 -12.71 10.01 8.43
CA TYR A 163 -13.62 10.83 7.61
C TYR A 163 -15.07 10.36 7.64
N SER A 164 -15.36 9.11 8.05
CA SER A 164 -16.70 8.53 8.07
C SER A 164 -16.97 7.78 9.35
N LYS A 165 -18.17 7.98 9.92
CA LYS A 165 -18.67 7.20 11.07
C LYS A 165 -19.37 5.90 10.66
N GLN A 166 -19.54 5.65 9.37
CA GLN A 166 -20.23 4.48 8.82
C GLN A 166 -19.30 3.29 8.55
N THR A 167 -18.03 3.38 8.99
CA THR A 167 -17.03 2.33 8.68
C THR A 167 -16.07 2.09 9.83
N VAL A 168 -15.54 0.86 9.90
CA VAL A 168 -14.40 0.47 10.73
C VAL A 168 -13.07 0.46 9.94
N CYS A 169 -13.13 0.71 8.62
CA CYS A 169 -11.98 0.73 7.73
C CYS A 169 -10.92 1.74 8.22
N PRO A 170 -9.65 1.35 8.38
CA PRO A 170 -8.98 0.21 7.76
C PRO A 170 -8.89 -1.04 8.66
N GLY A 171 -9.71 -1.19 9.67
CA GLY A 171 -9.68 -2.26 10.64
C GLY A 171 -8.71 -2.00 11.79
N LYS A 172 -9.03 -2.51 12.99
CA LYS A 172 -8.29 -2.22 14.24
C LYS A 172 -6.79 -2.57 14.17
N ASN A 173 -6.44 -3.67 13.48
CA ASN A 173 -5.07 -4.18 13.39
C ASN A 173 -4.18 -3.36 12.45
N LEU A 174 -4.76 -2.61 11.49
CA LEU A 174 -4.03 -1.61 10.70
C LEU A 174 -4.12 -0.22 11.34
N TYR A 175 -5.29 0.13 11.90
CA TYR A 175 -5.51 1.45 12.51
C TYR A 175 -4.59 1.76 13.69
N LYS A 176 -4.17 0.74 14.48
CA LYS A 176 -3.21 0.92 15.58
C LYS A 176 -1.92 1.64 15.17
N TYR A 177 -1.44 1.42 13.94
CA TYR A 177 -0.23 2.06 13.40
C TYR A 177 -0.46 3.52 12.95
N LEU A 178 -1.70 3.93 12.75
CA LEU A 178 -2.08 5.32 12.52
C LEU A 178 -2.29 6.04 13.84
N GLU A 179 -3.04 5.43 14.76
CA GLU A 179 -3.38 5.99 16.07
C GLU A 179 -2.14 6.31 16.91
N ASN A 180 -1.11 5.44 16.88
CA ASN A 180 0.16 5.66 17.57
C ASN A 180 1.18 6.49 16.77
N ASN A 181 0.79 7.07 15.62
CA ASN A 181 1.62 7.84 14.69
C ASN A 181 2.81 7.07 14.08
N PHE A 182 2.88 5.75 14.19
CA PHE A 182 4.00 4.96 13.66
C PHE A 182 4.18 5.16 12.16
N ILE A 183 3.12 4.98 11.36
CA ILE A 183 3.18 5.15 9.89
C ILE A 183 3.66 6.56 9.53
N LYS A 184 3.11 7.59 10.18
CA LYS A 184 3.47 8.97 9.90
C LYS A 184 4.95 9.26 10.20
N SER A 185 5.44 8.82 11.36
CA SER A 185 6.84 8.98 11.77
C SER A 185 7.80 8.32 10.78
N GLU A 186 7.54 7.07 10.38
CA GLU A 186 8.36 6.34 9.41
C GLU A 186 8.37 7.01 8.02
N VAL A 187 7.23 7.56 7.58
CA VAL A 187 7.13 8.32 6.32
C VAL A 187 7.97 9.60 6.39
N GLU A 188 7.86 10.37 7.49
CA GLU A 188 8.63 11.58 7.70
C GLU A 188 10.13 11.29 7.71
N ASP A 189 10.57 10.21 8.35
CA ASP A 189 11.96 9.75 8.39
C ASP A 189 12.49 9.37 6.99
N LEU A 190 11.69 8.70 6.16
CA LEU A 190 12.06 8.37 4.79
C LEU A 190 12.24 9.63 3.93
N LEU A 191 11.34 10.60 4.06
CA LEU A 191 11.42 11.87 3.34
C LEU A 191 12.64 12.70 3.75
N LEU A 192 12.97 12.74 5.05
CA LEU A 192 14.15 13.40 5.56
C LEU A 192 15.47 12.74 5.08
N LYS A 193 15.52 11.43 5.03
CA LYS A 193 16.69 10.70 4.48
C LYS A 193 16.90 11.03 3.00
N LYS A 194 15.81 11.08 2.21
CA LYS A 194 15.88 11.41 0.79
C LYS A 194 16.37 12.85 0.53
N SER A 195 15.97 13.82 1.35
CA SER A 195 16.35 15.24 1.19
C SER A 195 17.83 15.52 1.50
N ARG A 196 18.55 14.55 2.08
CA ARG A 196 19.99 14.65 2.43
C ARG A 196 20.93 14.02 1.41
N LEU A 197 20.38 13.37 0.38
CA LEU A 197 21.11 12.75 -0.73
C LEU A 197 21.11 13.68 -1.96
#